data_877a3181697fd01d206cedb6c3829c85
#
_entry.id   877a3181697fd01d206cedb6c3829c85
#
_cell.length_a   1.000
_cell.length_b   1.000
_cell.length_c   1.000
_cell.angle_alpha   90.00
_cell.angle_beta   90.00
_cell.angle_gamma   90.00
#
_symmetry.space_group_name_H-M   'P 1'
#
loop_
_entity.id
_entity.type
_entity.pdbx_description
1 polymer ?
#
loop_
_entity_poly.entity_id
_entity_poly.type
_entity_poly.pdbx_seq_one_letter_code
_entity_poly.pdbx_strand_id
1 'polypeptide(L)'
;MRRILAGLLVFVFAMPAARATDVISVKLMTLELAVDIAQGAIDACRKDGYQISVVVVDRSGRTQVVMRDIFANQYMTQLARAKANAVVLSNTSSSALRKNRADIVNELNLLDDLLVMDGGLPVTVAGSMIGAVGVSGAPGGDLDEACAQRGIDRVQERLDFAE
;
A
#
# COMPACT_ATOMS: atom_id res chain seq x y z
N MET A 1 71.79 -28.99 20.72
CA MET A 1 70.64 -29.12 19.79
C MET A 1 69.38 -28.77 20.59
N ARG A 2 68.81 -27.55 20.44
CA ARG A 2 67.65 -27.04 21.14
C ARG A 2 66.45 -27.17 20.21
N ARG A 3 65.49 -28.03 20.52
CA ARG A 3 64.22 -28.20 19.78
C ARG A 3 63.23 -27.13 20.27
N ILE A 4 62.88 -26.18 19.39
CA ILE A 4 61.82 -25.20 19.62
C ILE A 4 60.50 -25.85 19.19
N LEU A 5 59.61 -26.17 20.13
CA LEU A 5 58.21 -26.55 19.83
C LEU A 5 57.45 -25.25 19.58
N ALA A 6 57.01 -25.03 18.36
CA ALA A 6 56.05 -23.98 18.00
C ALA A 6 54.65 -24.47 18.31
N GLY A 7 54.04 -23.94 19.37
CA GLY A 7 52.61 -24.21 19.68
C GLY A 7 51.69 -23.43 18.74
N LEU A 8 50.89 -24.15 17.95
CA LEU A 8 49.86 -23.58 17.08
C LEU A 8 48.61 -23.23 17.95
N LEU A 9 48.40 -21.93 18.16
CA LEU A 9 47.21 -21.45 18.88
C LEU A 9 46.02 -21.38 17.90
N VAL A 10 45.08 -22.32 18.00
CA VAL A 10 43.86 -22.33 17.18
C VAL A 10 42.84 -21.40 17.86
N PHE A 11 42.62 -20.25 17.27
CA PHE A 11 41.52 -19.34 17.65
C PHE A 11 40.18 -19.87 17.11
N VAL A 12 39.37 -20.49 17.94
CA VAL A 12 37.98 -20.85 17.60
C VAL A 12 37.11 -19.60 17.72
N PHE A 13 36.75 -19.00 16.58
CA PHE A 13 35.75 -17.97 16.53
C PHE A 13 34.36 -18.60 16.77
N ALA A 14 33.80 -18.41 17.96
CA ALA A 14 32.40 -18.71 18.24
C ALA A 14 31.51 -17.70 17.50
N MET A 15 30.95 -18.11 16.33
CA MET A 15 29.92 -17.32 15.67
C MET A 15 28.65 -17.34 16.54
N PRO A 16 28.06 -16.16 16.87
CA PRO A 16 26.77 -16.15 17.54
C PRO A 16 25.73 -16.79 16.61
N ALA A 17 25.05 -17.83 17.10
CA ALA A 17 23.93 -18.42 16.38
C ALA A 17 22.82 -17.36 16.27
N ALA A 18 22.52 -16.91 15.05
CA ALA A 18 21.38 -16.09 14.79
C ALA A 18 20.10 -16.85 15.19
N ARG A 19 19.47 -16.44 16.28
CA ARG A 19 18.15 -16.98 16.64
C ARG A 19 17.13 -16.43 15.66
N ALA A 20 16.50 -17.29 14.88
CA ALA A 20 15.28 -16.98 14.16
C ALA A 20 14.19 -16.67 15.21
N THR A 21 13.53 -15.51 15.08
CA THR A 21 12.36 -15.18 15.91
C THR A 21 11.12 -15.67 15.19
N ASP A 22 10.30 -16.47 15.86
CA ASP A 22 9.03 -16.98 15.31
C ASP A 22 7.93 -15.91 15.34
N VAL A 23 8.24 -14.74 15.89
CA VAL A 23 7.34 -13.57 16.01
C VAL A 23 7.99 -12.37 15.33
N ILE A 24 7.23 -11.70 14.46
CA ILE A 24 7.66 -10.49 13.76
C ILE A 24 6.80 -9.30 14.18
N SER A 25 7.41 -8.12 14.25
CA SER A 25 6.69 -6.85 14.40
C SER A 25 6.27 -6.35 13.04
N VAL A 26 5.03 -5.87 12.93
CA VAL A 26 4.51 -5.26 11.70
C VAL A 26 4.02 -3.84 11.96
N LYS A 27 4.25 -2.94 11.00
CA LYS A 27 3.69 -1.60 11.03
C LYS A 27 2.25 -1.64 10.53
N LEU A 28 1.37 -0.92 11.23
CA LEU A 28 -0.05 -0.81 10.89
C LEU A 28 -0.44 0.65 10.73
N MET A 29 -1.36 0.91 9.81
CA MET A 29 -1.92 2.23 9.58
C MET A 29 -2.95 2.56 10.67
N THR A 30 -2.84 3.74 11.30
CA THR A 30 -3.85 4.22 12.25
C THR A 30 -5.08 4.75 11.51
N LEU A 31 -6.21 4.82 12.22
CA LEU A 31 -7.44 5.38 11.66
C LEU A 31 -7.26 6.85 11.24
N GLU A 32 -6.57 7.64 12.07
CA GLU A 32 -6.31 9.07 11.81
C GLU A 32 -5.52 9.26 10.51
N LEU A 33 -4.49 8.43 10.27
CA LEU A 33 -3.72 8.45 9.04
C LEU A 33 -4.59 8.10 7.83
N ALA A 34 -5.43 7.06 7.95
CA ALA A 34 -6.35 6.64 6.90
C ALA A 34 -7.39 7.72 6.56
N VAL A 35 -7.94 8.41 7.58
CA VAL A 35 -8.88 9.54 7.41
C VAL A 35 -8.21 10.70 6.67
N ASP A 36 -6.98 11.07 7.06
CA ASP A 36 -6.26 12.18 6.44
C ASP A 36 -5.91 11.91 4.97
N ILE A 37 -5.55 10.66 4.63
CA ILE A 37 -5.34 10.22 3.24
C ILE A 37 -6.64 10.35 2.44
N ALA A 38 -7.75 9.81 2.97
CA ALA A 38 -9.04 9.84 2.29
C ALA A 38 -9.52 11.28 2.07
N GLN A 39 -9.41 12.14 3.10
CA GLN A 39 -9.79 13.54 3.01
C GLN A 39 -8.92 14.30 2.01
N GLY A 40 -7.61 14.03 1.98
CA GLY A 40 -6.68 14.63 1.02
C GLY A 40 -7.06 14.29 -0.43
N ALA A 41 -7.43 13.05 -0.71
CA ALA A 41 -7.88 12.62 -2.03
C ALA A 41 -9.21 13.30 -2.43
N ILE A 42 -10.19 13.38 -1.52
CA ILE A 42 -11.47 14.08 -1.73
C ILE A 42 -11.19 15.56 -2.06
N ASP A 43 -10.40 16.24 -1.23
CA ASP A 43 -10.10 17.67 -1.39
C ASP A 43 -9.38 17.95 -2.73
N ALA A 44 -8.49 17.05 -3.14
CA ALA A 44 -7.77 17.17 -4.40
C ALA A 44 -8.69 17.02 -5.62
N CYS A 45 -9.52 15.98 -5.66
CA CYS A 45 -10.46 15.78 -6.75
C CYS A 45 -11.51 16.89 -6.84
N ARG A 46 -12.00 17.40 -5.70
CA ARG A 46 -12.93 18.54 -5.66
C ARG A 46 -12.36 19.80 -6.28
N LYS A 47 -11.06 20.10 -6.09
CA LYS A 47 -10.38 21.22 -6.73
C LYS A 47 -10.38 21.11 -8.25
N ASP A 48 -10.32 19.89 -8.76
CA ASP A 48 -10.37 19.59 -10.20
C ASP A 48 -11.82 19.43 -10.71
N GLY A 49 -12.84 19.64 -9.85
CA GLY A 49 -14.26 19.60 -10.19
C GLY A 49 -14.87 18.18 -10.18
N TYR A 50 -14.17 17.20 -9.65
CA TYR A 50 -14.64 15.79 -9.65
C TYR A 50 -15.26 15.43 -8.30
N GLN A 51 -16.31 14.60 -8.36
CA GLN A 51 -17.01 14.04 -7.21
C GLN A 51 -16.70 12.54 -7.14
N ILE A 52 -16.00 12.12 -6.11
CA ILE A 52 -15.40 10.78 -6.03
C ILE A 52 -15.83 10.02 -4.78
N SER A 53 -15.58 8.72 -4.80
CA SER A 53 -15.48 7.87 -3.61
C SER A 53 -14.02 7.49 -3.37
N VAL A 54 -13.64 7.48 -2.09
CA VAL A 54 -12.34 7.03 -1.62
C VAL A 54 -12.55 5.89 -0.61
N VAL A 55 -11.79 4.83 -0.75
CA VAL A 55 -11.73 3.74 0.22
C VAL A 55 -10.28 3.52 0.62
N VAL A 56 -10.01 3.54 1.92
CA VAL A 56 -8.71 3.18 2.48
C VAL A 56 -8.83 1.84 3.19
N VAL A 57 -7.95 0.91 2.86
CA VAL A 57 -7.90 -0.42 3.43
C VAL A 57 -6.58 -0.64 4.17
N ASP A 58 -6.59 -1.52 5.18
CA ASP A 58 -5.36 -1.96 5.85
C ASP A 58 -4.55 -2.91 4.94
N ARG A 59 -3.38 -3.34 5.40
CA ARG A 59 -2.50 -4.25 4.67
C ARG A 59 -3.12 -5.63 4.34
N SER A 60 -4.24 -5.97 4.97
CA SER A 60 -4.98 -7.23 4.76
C SER A 60 -6.24 -7.04 3.89
N GLY A 61 -6.46 -5.84 3.35
CA GLY A 61 -7.60 -5.50 2.52
C GLY A 61 -8.88 -5.18 3.30
N ARG A 62 -8.80 -5.04 4.65
CA ARG A 62 -9.95 -4.66 5.45
C ARG A 62 -10.17 -3.16 5.39
N THR A 63 -11.39 -2.75 5.09
CA THR A 63 -11.74 -1.33 4.99
C THR A 63 -11.62 -0.64 6.34
N GLN A 64 -10.85 0.45 6.40
CA GLN A 64 -10.72 1.35 7.55
C GLN A 64 -11.56 2.60 7.37
N VAL A 65 -11.55 3.20 6.16
CA VAL A 65 -12.26 4.45 5.87
C VAL A 65 -12.97 4.35 4.54
N VAL A 66 -14.19 4.90 4.50
CA VAL A 66 -14.95 5.16 3.26
C VAL A 66 -15.40 6.61 3.30
N MET A 67 -15.04 7.37 2.28
CA MET A 67 -15.57 8.72 2.04
C MET A 67 -16.16 8.80 0.64
N ARG A 68 -17.31 9.43 0.52
CA ARG A 68 -18.03 9.55 -0.76
C ARG A 68 -18.67 10.93 -0.89
N ASP A 69 -18.36 11.59 -1.99
CA ASP A 69 -19.04 12.83 -2.35
C ASP A 69 -20.51 12.58 -2.68
N ILE A 70 -21.34 13.62 -2.49
CA ILE A 70 -22.80 13.51 -2.61
C ILE A 70 -23.25 13.08 -4.02
N PHE A 71 -22.54 13.50 -5.07
CA PHE A 71 -22.87 13.15 -6.45
C PHE A 71 -22.12 11.91 -6.97
N ALA A 72 -21.14 11.38 -6.24
CA ALA A 72 -20.57 10.09 -6.56
C ALA A 72 -21.61 9.00 -6.25
N ASN A 73 -21.95 8.18 -7.25
CA ASN A 73 -22.93 7.12 -7.04
C ASN A 73 -22.36 5.95 -6.21
N GLN A 74 -23.23 5.06 -5.72
CA GLN A 74 -22.81 3.95 -4.83
C GLN A 74 -21.79 3.00 -5.46
N TYR A 75 -21.81 2.82 -6.78
CA TYR A 75 -20.87 1.95 -7.49
C TYR A 75 -19.43 2.48 -7.43
N MET A 76 -19.25 3.80 -7.32
CA MET A 76 -17.91 4.38 -7.18
C MET A 76 -17.23 3.91 -5.89
N THR A 77 -17.98 3.70 -4.81
CA THR A 77 -17.44 3.14 -3.56
C THR A 77 -17.01 1.68 -3.74
N GLN A 78 -17.78 0.87 -4.46
CA GLN A 78 -17.40 -0.51 -4.76
C GLN A 78 -16.15 -0.58 -5.63
N LEU A 79 -16.08 0.24 -6.69
CA LEU A 79 -14.92 0.31 -7.57
C LEU A 79 -13.67 0.79 -6.81
N ALA A 80 -13.79 1.82 -5.97
CA ALA A 80 -12.68 2.33 -5.16
C ALA A 80 -12.12 1.23 -4.24
N ARG A 81 -13.00 0.47 -3.57
CA ARG A 81 -12.61 -0.67 -2.73
C ARG A 81 -11.89 -1.75 -3.53
N ALA A 82 -12.47 -2.15 -4.66
CA ALA A 82 -11.92 -3.20 -5.50
C ALA A 82 -10.54 -2.82 -6.08
N LYS A 83 -10.33 -1.53 -6.42
CA LYS A 83 -9.02 -0.99 -6.84
C LYS A 83 -8.00 -1.03 -5.68
N ALA A 84 -8.41 -0.67 -4.45
CA ALA A 84 -7.53 -0.77 -3.27
C ALA A 84 -7.14 -2.23 -2.99
N ASN A 85 -8.06 -3.19 -3.14
CA ASN A 85 -7.78 -4.61 -2.95
C ASN A 85 -6.83 -5.16 -4.03
N ALA A 86 -6.88 -4.67 -5.26
CA ALA A 86 -5.91 -5.02 -6.30
C ALA A 86 -4.47 -4.59 -5.92
N VAL A 87 -4.33 -3.46 -5.23
CA VAL A 87 -3.05 -3.00 -4.65
C VAL A 87 -2.59 -3.92 -3.54
N VAL A 88 -3.47 -4.31 -2.61
CA VAL A 88 -3.12 -5.25 -1.52
C VAL A 88 -2.67 -6.59 -2.07
N LEU A 89 -3.36 -7.10 -3.11
CA LEU A 89 -2.98 -8.36 -3.77
C LEU A 89 -1.57 -8.29 -4.38
N SER A 90 -1.22 -7.18 -5.02
CA SER A 90 -0.02 -7.06 -5.86
C SER A 90 1.15 -6.34 -5.19
N ASN A 91 0.91 -5.64 -4.07
CA ASN A 91 1.87 -4.74 -3.42
C ASN A 91 2.44 -3.65 -4.35
N THR A 92 1.64 -3.25 -5.37
CA THR A 92 2.00 -2.20 -6.33
C THR A 92 0.75 -1.40 -6.72
N SER A 93 0.90 -0.27 -7.43
CA SER A 93 -0.28 0.46 -7.91
C SER A 93 -1.14 -0.42 -8.83
N SER A 94 -2.44 -0.19 -8.83
CA SER A 94 -3.37 -0.94 -9.70
C SER A 94 -3.10 -0.71 -11.19
N SER A 95 -2.58 0.47 -11.57
CA SER A 95 -2.10 0.80 -12.92
C SER A 95 -0.86 -0.02 -13.31
N ALA A 96 0.11 -0.16 -12.40
CA ALA A 96 1.30 -0.98 -12.63
C ALA A 96 0.94 -2.47 -12.71
N LEU A 97 0.04 -2.96 -11.84
CA LEU A 97 -0.45 -4.33 -11.93
C LEU A 97 -1.10 -4.60 -13.30
N ARG A 98 -1.98 -3.70 -13.75
CA ARG A 98 -2.64 -3.80 -15.06
C ARG A 98 -1.64 -3.88 -16.22
N LYS A 99 -0.59 -3.04 -16.17
CA LYS A 99 0.45 -3.02 -17.19
C LYS A 99 1.35 -4.25 -17.16
N ASN A 100 1.78 -4.64 -15.97
CA ASN A 100 2.79 -5.69 -15.80
C ASN A 100 2.21 -7.10 -15.91
N ARG A 101 0.90 -7.26 -15.66
CA ARG A 101 0.20 -8.54 -15.67
C ARG A 101 -1.02 -8.52 -16.60
N ALA A 102 -0.88 -7.85 -17.75
CA ALA A 102 -1.92 -7.80 -18.79
C ALA A 102 -2.36 -9.20 -19.27
N ASP A 103 -1.50 -10.19 -19.10
CA ASP A 103 -1.73 -11.60 -19.39
C ASP A 103 -2.84 -12.25 -18.56
N ILE A 104 -3.10 -11.76 -17.31
CA ILE A 104 -4.07 -12.37 -16.38
C ILE A 104 -5.08 -11.37 -15.79
N VAL A 105 -5.14 -10.13 -16.31
CA VAL A 105 -6.09 -9.11 -15.81
C VAL A 105 -7.53 -9.61 -15.83
N ASN A 106 -7.93 -10.32 -16.88
CA ASN A 106 -9.30 -10.82 -17.02
C ASN A 106 -9.63 -11.83 -15.92
N GLU A 107 -8.71 -12.73 -15.61
CA GLU A 107 -8.86 -13.73 -14.56
C GLU A 107 -8.85 -13.08 -13.17
N LEU A 108 -7.99 -12.10 -12.94
CA LEU A 108 -7.94 -11.37 -11.68
C LEU A 108 -9.26 -10.62 -11.42
N ASN A 109 -9.87 -10.05 -12.45
CA ASN A 109 -11.15 -9.34 -12.35
C ASN A 109 -12.36 -10.27 -12.11
N LEU A 110 -12.18 -11.60 -12.11
CA LEU A 110 -13.21 -12.57 -11.69
C LEU A 110 -13.21 -12.81 -10.18
N LEU A 111 -12.19 -12.34 -9.47
CA LEU A 111 -12.17 -12.44 -8.01
C LEU A 111 -13.13 -11.42 -7.40
N ASP A 112 -13.88 -11.85 -6.39
CA ASP A 112 -14.77 -10.96 -5.66
C ASP A 112 -14.01 -9.79 -5.04
N ASP A 113 -14.63 -8.61 -5.06
CA ASP A 113 -14.05 -7.38 -4.49
C ASP A 113 -12.65 -6.99 -5.03
N LEU A 114 -12.30 -7.40 -6.26
CA LEU A 114 -11.04 -7.06 -6.89
C LEU A 114 -11.26 -6.49 -8.29
N LEU A 115 -10.59 -5.36 -8.58
CA LEU A 115 -10.64 -4.72 -9.90
C LEU A 115 -9.28 -4.14 -10.28
N VAL A 116 -8.68 -4.70 -11.32
CA VAL A 116 -7.42 -4.23 -11.90
C VAL A 116 -7.70 -3.06 -12.84
N MET A 117 -7.89 -1.89 -12.26
CA MET A 117 -8.15 -0.62 -12.95
C MET A 117 -7.40 0.50 -12.22
N ASP A 118 -6.90 1.49 -12.96
CA ASP A 118 -6.13 2.61 -12.40
C ASP A 118 -6.93 3.38 -11.34
N GLY A 119 -6.25 3.90 -10.32
CA GLY A 119 -6.83 4.64 -9.21
C GLY A 119 -6.60 4.01 -7.83
N GLY A 120 -5.84 2.94 -7.74
CA GLY A 120 -5.41 2.32 -6.49
C GLY A 120 -3.91 2.50 -6.25
N LEU A 121 -3.52 2.97 -5.05
CA LEU A 121 -2.12 3.18 -4.65
C LEU A 121 -1.78 2.55 -3.30
N PRO A 122 -0.56 2.00 -3.14
CA PRO A 122 -0.09 1.51 -1.86
C PRO A 122 0.27 2.67 -0.93
N VAL A 123 -0.01 2.50 0.36
CA VAL A 123 0.50 3.35 1.44
C VAL A 123 1.67 2.60 2.09
N THR A 124 2.87 3.18 2.04
CA THR A 124 4.10 2.51 2.47
C THR A 124 4.85 3.31 3.53
N VAL A 125 5.51 2.60 4.44
CA VAL A 125 6.43 3.15 5.45
C VAL A 125 7.70 2.31 5.43
N ALA A 126 8.85 2.95 5.22
CA ALA A 126 10.15 2.29 5.16
C ALA A 126 10.15 1.03 4.25
N GLY A 127 9.54 1.15 3.06
CA GLY A 127 9.45 0.07 2.07
C GLY A 127 8.42 -1.03 2.37
N SER A 128 7.70 -0.96 3.50
CA SER A 128 6.65 -1.92 3.85
C SER A 128 5.27 -1.32 3.60
N MET A 129 4.40 -2.03 2.90
CA MET A 129 3.01 -1.61 2.71
C MET A 129 2.24 -1.76 4.03
N ILE A 130 1.62 -0.67 4.49
CA ILE A 130 0.77 -0.62 5.68
C ILE A 130 -0.72 -0.59 5.34
N GLY A 131 -1.05 -0.38 4.06
CA GLY A 131 -2.41 -0.35 3.55
C GLY A 131 -2.44 0.13 2.11
N ALA A 132 -3.64 0.41 1.60
CA ALA A 132 -3.86 0.94 0.26
C ALA A 132 -5.03 1.93 0.24
N VAL A 133 -4.99 2.86 -0.71
CA VAL A 133 -6.09 3.77 -1.03
C VAL A 133 -6.58 3.51 -2.44
N GLY A 134 -7.90 3.43 -2.61
CA GLY A 134 -8.55 3.38 -3.91
C GLY A 134 -9.48 4.55 -4.10
N VAL A 135 -9.48 5.11 -5.30
CA VAL A 135 -10.33 6.24 -5.71
C VAL A 135 -11.12 5.86 -6.96
N SER A 136 -12.36 6.32 -7.02
CA SER A 136 -13.21 6.16 -8.21
C SER A 136 -14.23 7.28 -8.32
N GLY A 137 -14.45 7.78 -9.54
CA GLY A 137 -15.44 8.80 -9.85
C GLY A 137 -14.96 9.94 -10.72
N ALA A 138 -13.65 10.14 -10.91
CA ALA A 138 -13.11 11.02 -11.91
C ALA A 138 -13.36 10.47 -13.34
N PRO A 139 -13.25 11.31 -14.39
CA PRO A 139 -13.50 10.88 -15.77
C PRO A 139 -12.54 9.79 -16.28
N GLY A 140 -11.40 9.59 -15.62
CA GLY A 140 -10.40 8.58 -15.97
C GLY A 140 -9.74 7.98 -14.74
N GLY A 141 -9.27 6.73 -14.84
CA GLY A 141 -8.58 6.05 -13.74
C GLY A 141 -7.24 6.70 -13.38
N ASP A 142 -6.57 7.31 -14.34
CA ASP A 142 -5.36 8.13 -14.15
C ASP A 142 -5.64 9.37 -13.29
N LEU A 143 -6.81 10.01 -13.45
CA LEU A 143 -7.25 11.12 -12.61
C LEU A 143 -7.63 10.65 -11.21
N ASP A 144 -8.27 9.49 -11.09
CA ASP A 144 -8.51 8.85 -9.79
C ASP A 144 -7.20 8.59 -9.06
N GLU A 145 -6.19 8.05 -9.77
CA GLU A 145 -4.86 7.74 -9.21
C GLU A 145 -4.11 9.03 -8.80
N ALA A 146 -4.24 10.12 -9.58
CA ALA A 146 -3.69 11.42 -9.22
C ALA A 146 -4.31 11.98 -7.93
N CYS A 147 -5.62 11.81 -7.73
CA CYS A 147 -6.27 12.21 -6.48
C CYS A 147 -5.83 11.34 -5.30
N ALA A 148 -5.70 10.02 -5.51
CA ALA A 148 -5.17 9.11 -4.50
C ALA A 148 -3.75 9.51 -4.07
N GLN A 149 -2.88 9.85 -5.03
CA GLN A 149 -1.51 10.28 -4.76
C GLN A 149 -1.48 11.54 -3.89
N ARG A 150 -2.28 12.56 -4.23
CA ARG A 150 -2.37 13.79 -3.41
C ARG A 150 -2.88 13.54 -2.00
N GLY A 151 -3.71 12.50 -1.83
CA GLY A 151 -4.12 12.04 -0.50
C GLY A 151 -2.95 11.49 0.31
N ILE A 152 -2.09 10.69 -0.31
CA ILE A 152 -0.86 10.17 0.30
C ILE A 152 0.13 11.30 0.57
N ASP A 153 0.34 12.20 -0.40
CA ASP A 153 1.26 13.34 -0.27
C ASP A 153 0.94 14.24 0.93
N ARG A 154 -0.36 14.39 1.25
CA ARG A 154 -0.81 15.16 2.43
C ARG A 154 -0.23 14.65 3.76
N VAL A 155 0.09 13.37 3.83
CA VAL A 155 0.61 12.71 5.04
C VAL A 155 2.05 12.24 4.88
N GLN A 156 2.72 12.59 3.78
CA GLN A 156 4.03 12.06 3.41
C GLN A 156 5.07 12.24 4.52
N GLU A 157 5.13 13.42 5.14
CA GLU A 157 6.04 13.69 6.25
C GLU A 157 5.86 12.68 7.41
N ARG A 158 4.60 12.35 7.73
CA ARG A 158 4.30 11.35 8.78
C ARG A 158 4.71 9.95 8.38
N LEU A 159 4.64 9.60 7.09
CA LEU A 159 5.08 8.31 6.56
C LEU A 159 6.61 8.20 6.56
N ASP A 160 7.31 9.29 6.25
CA ASP A 160 8.77 9.33 6.18
C ASP A 160 9.42 9.20 7.57
N PHE A 161 8.77 9.74 8.61
CA PHE A 161 9.27 9.71 10.00
C PHE A 161 8.61 8.61 10.87
N ALA A 162 7.81 7.73 10.32
CA ALA A 162 7.23 6.61 11.06
C ALA A 162 8.29 5.49 11.26
N GLU A 163 8.80 5.38 12.49
CA GLU A 163 9.76 4.36 12.92
C GLU A 163 9.12 2.97 13.15
#